data_2804670cd543669dd4a11bd6067bd28a
#
_entry.id   2804670cd543669dd4a11bd6067bd28a
#
_cell.length_a   1.000
_cell.length_b   1.000
_cell.length_c   1.000
_cell.angle_alpha   90.00
_cell.angle_beta   90.00
_cell.angle_gamma   90.00
#
_symmetry.space_group_name_H-M   'P 1'
#
loop_
_entity.id
_entity.type
_entity.pdbx_description
1 polymer ?
#
loop_
_entity_poly.entity_id
_entity_poly.type
_entity_poly.pdbx_seq_one_letter_code
_entity_poly.pdbx_strand_id
1 'polypeptide(L)'
;FRSESLTIDTLSGSGTTFILDTDLAGEANSDKVTITHADVGTHYVQIKDLSKLNNIEVTGEHKQLLITDASGKLTFVGKEFNAGGLWDVDPTLSKGDALGLSANDWYLTNMVKTVNNDTSMLLDAADNSYAMWRNTNDSLRSRLGALASGREQADGVWARTQAGRFSGSGYEGRYNLYQLGFEKQFKGGSIYGGAIDYGDGSGSY
;
A
#
# COMPACT_ATOMS: atom_id res chain seq x y z
N PHE A 1 25.50 6.16 14.80
CA PHE A 1 25.27 6.87 13.53
C PHE A 1 26.05 8.17 13.58
N ARG A 2 26.61 8.58 12.45
CA ARG A 2 27.30 9.88 12.32
C ARG A 2 26.46 10.71 11.36
N SER A 3 26.11 11.93 11.76
CA SER A 3 25.64 12.94 10.82
C SER A 3 26.78 13.31 9.88
N GLU A 4 26.48 13.38 8.60
CA GLU A 4 27.42 13.83 7.58
C GLU A 4 27.05 15.24 7.13
N SER A 5 28.05 16.02 6.72
CA SER A 5 27.83 17.35 6.18
C SER A 5 28.50 17.46 4.83
N LEU A 6 27.72 17.77 3.80
CA LEU A 6 28.21 18.03 2.45
C LEU A 6 28.20 19.52 2.18
N THR A 7 29.37 20.07 1.83
CA THR A 7 29.45 21.47 1.35
C THR A 7 29.75 21.49 -0.14
N ILE A 8 28.90 22.15 -0.90
CA ILE A 8 29.02 22.33 -2.33
C ILE A 8 29.30 23.80 -2.60
N ASP A 9 30.43 24.09 -3.21
CA ASP A 9 30.79 25.49 -3.55
C ASP A 9 29.88 26.02 -4.68
N THR A 10 29.73 25.28 -5.75
CA THR A 10 28.91 25.68 -6.88
C THR A 10 28.08 24.51 -7.41
N LEU A 11 26.76 24.70 -7.50
CA LEU A 11 25.82 23.75 -8.07
C LEU A 11 25.15 24.36 -9.32
N SER A 12 25.23 23.67 -10.45
CA SER A 12 24.60 24.10 -11.69
C SER A 12 23.70 23.01 -12.29
N GLY A 13 22.73 23.42 -13.07
CA GLY A 13 21.76 22.52 -13.72
C GLY A 13 20.59 22.15 -12.81
N SER A 14 19.92 21.05 -13.14
CA SER A 14 18.72 20.55 -12.44
C SER A 14 18.67 19.02 -12.44
N GLY A 15 17.81 18.44 -11.60
CA GLY A 15 17.52 17.01 -11.62
C GLY A 15 18.40 16.17 -10.72
N THR A 16 19.35 16.73 -9.96
CA THR A 16 20.12 15.98 -8.97
C THR A 16 19.23 15.49 -7.85
N THR A 17 19.44 14.26 -7.40
CA THR A 17 18.78 13.72 -6.21
C THR A 17 19.79 13.63 -5.07
N PHE A 18 19.50 14.31 -3.97
CA PHE A 18 20.22 14.20 -2.71
C PHE A 18 19.55 13.11 -1.87
N ILE A 19 20.32 12.11 -1.44
CA ILE A 19 19.85 11.06 -0.54
C ILE A 19 20.45 11.38 0.82
N LEU A 20 19.59 11.70 1.80
CA LEU A 20 20.01 12.14 3.12
C LEU A 20 19.58 11.14 4.17
N ASP A 21 20.57 10.67 4.94
CA ASP A 21 20.32 9.91 6.16
C ASP A 21 19.76 10.87 7.22
N THR A 22 18.54 10.60 7.69
CA THR A 22 17.78 11.56 8.49
C THR A 22 17.20 10.88 9.72
N ASP A 23 17.58 11.35 10.90
CA ASP A 23 16.97 10.91 12.16
C ASP A 23 15.73 11.77 12.45
N LEU A 24 14.56 11.24 12.15
CA LEU A 24 13.30 11.94 12.32
C LEU A 24 12.83 12.03 13.78
N ALA A 25 13.39 11.20 14.65
CA ALA A 25 13.13 11.22 16.07
C ALA A 25 14.01 12.24 16.83
N GLY A 26 15.08 12.74 16.17
CA GLY A 26 15.99 13.72 16.73
C GLY A 26 16.99 14.24 15.70
N GLU A 27 17.24 15.54 15.69
CA GLU A 27 18.06 16.20 14.65
C GLU A 27 19.56 15.87 14.71
N ALA A 28 20.03 15.25 15.80
CA ALA A 28 21.47 15.14 16.10
C ALA A 28 22.25 14.27 15.13
N ASN A 29 21.58 13.34 14.41
CA ASN A 29 22.20 12.34 13.52
C ASN A 29 21.75 12.50 12.07
N SER A 30 21.31 13.67 11.68
CA SER A 30 20.81 13.91 10.32
C SER A 30 21.86 14.55 9.44
N ASP A 31 21.93 14.10 8.19
CA ASP A 31 22.80 14.71 7.20
C ASP A 31 22.33 16.11 6.83
N LYS A 32 23.29 16.97 6.50
CA LYS A 32 23.03 18.34 6.07
C LYS A 32 23.83 18.69 4.82
N VAL A 33 23.20 19.45 3.93
CA VAL A 33 23.84 19.98 2.74
C VAL A 33 23.89 21.49 2.79
N THR A 34 25.05 22.05 2.48
CA THR A 34 25.25 23.51 2.35
C THR A 34 25.71 23.80 0.94
N ILE A 35 25.02 24.72 0.26
CA ILE A 35 25.34 25.13 -1.12
C ILE A 35 25.63 26.62 -1.09
N THR A 36 26.84 27.02 -1.53
CA THR A 36 27.30 28.41 -1.49
C THR A 36 26.81 29.20 -2.68
N HIS A 37 27.00 28.64 -3.88
CA HIS A 37 26.61 29.28 -5.13
C HIS A 37 25.78 28.31 -5.97
N ALA A 38 24.76 28.81 -6.63
CA ALA A 38 24.01 28.00 -7.59
C ALA A 38 23.41 28.83 -8.72
N ASP A 39 23.18 28.19 -9.85
CA ASP A 39 22.25 28.67 -10.87
C ASP A 39 20.81 28.30 -10.48
N VAL A 40 19.83 28.88 -11.17
CA VAL A 40 18.43 28.52 -10.96
C VAL A 40 18.24 27.07 -11.38
N GLY A 41 17.70 26.25 -10.46
CA GLY A 41 17.51 24.83 -10.71
C GLY A 41 16.52 24.18 -9.74
N THR A 42 15.97 23.03 -10.17
CA THR A 42 15.15 22.17 -9.33
C THR A 42 15.85 20.86 -9.09
N HIS A 43 15.97 20.48 -7.83
CA HIS A 43 16.60 19.24 -7.38
C HIS A 43 15.66 18.47 -6.48
N TYR A 44 15.98 17.19 -6.24
CA TYR A 44 15.16 16.27 -5.47
C TYR A 44 15.86 15.86 -4.18
N VAL A 45 15.07 15.63 -3.14
CA VAL A 45 15.57 15.11 -1.87
C VAL A 45 14.84 13.84 -1.53
N GLN A 46 15.59 12.78 -1.36
CA GLN A 46 15.12 11.50 -0.86
C GLN A 46 15.59 11.32 0.57
N ILE A 47 14.66 11.00 1.46
CA ILE A 47 14.94 10.77 2.87
C ILE A 47 15.21 9.30 3.11
N LYS A 48 16.31 8.98 3.78
CA LYS A 48 16.55 7.67 4.35
C LYS A 48 16.38 7.76 5.86
N ASP A 49 15.25 7.30 6.33
CA ASP A 49 14.86 7.42 7.73
C ASP A 49 15.64 6.48 8.63
N LEU A 50 16.53 7.04 9.45
CA LEU A 50 17.32 6.31 10.44
C LEU A 50 16.55 5.98 11.72
N SER A 51 15.46 6.66 12.02
CA SER A 51 14.63 6.41 13.20
C SER A 51 14.04 4.99 13.19
N LYS A 52 13.83 4.42 12.00
CA LYS A 52 13.39 3.02 11.81
C LYS A 52 14.34 1.99 12.38
N LEU A 53 15.64 2.28 12.43
CA LEU A 53 16.64 1.37 13.00
C LEU A 53 16.44 1.19 14.50
N ASN A 54 15.75 2.13 15.15
CA ASN A 54 15.38 2.08 16.55
C ASN A 54 13.93 1.64 16.78
N ASN A 55 13.26 1.09 15.76
CA ASN A 55 11.84 0.73 15.76
C ASN A 55 10.89 1.92 16.05
N ILE A 56 11.32 3.15 15.76
CA ILE A 56 10.50 4.35 15.89
C ILE A 56 9.95 4.68 14.52
N GLU A 57 8.64 4.63 14.37
CA GLU A 57 7.97 5.15 13.16
C GLU A 57 7.62 6.62 13.37
N VAL A 58 8.16 7.46 12.51
CA VAL A 58 7.89 8.90 12.53
C VAL A 58 7.25 9.30 11.21
N THR A 59 6.01 9.74 11.29
CA THR A 59 5.23 10.28 10.16
C THR A 59 4.52 11.55 10.63
N GLY A 60 4.02 12.35 9.68
CA GLY A 60 3.31 13.58 9.99
C GLY A 60 4.19 14.82 9.91
N GLU A 61 3.87 15.81 10.71
CA GLU A 61 4.52 17.12 10.66
C GLU A 61 5.92 17.12 11.29
N HIS A 62 6.86 17.73 10.59
CA HIS A 62 8.24 17.89 10.99
C HIS A 62 8.71 19.33 10.82
N LYS A 63 9.83 19.65 11.42
CA LYS A 63 10.54 20.91 11.21
C LYS A 63 12.03 20.65 11.28
N GLN A 64 12.54 19.93 10.29
CA GLN A 64 13.93 19.49 10.28
C GLN A 64 14.70 20.12 9.13
N LEU A 65 15.76 20.85 9.45
CA LEU A 65 16.67 21.45 8.47
C LEU A 65 17.43 20.35 7.73
N LEU A 66 17.37 20.36 6.41
CA LEU A 66 18.08 19.46 5.52
C LEU A 66 19.13 20.15 4.68
N ILE A 67 18.77 21.29 4.06
CA ILE A 67 19.61 21.97 3.08
C ILE A 67 19.63 23.47 3.36
N THR A 68 20.83 24.07 3.31
CA THR A 68 21.01 25.52 3.26
C THR A 68 21.51 25.91 1.87
N ASP A 69 20.72 26.69 1.15
CA ASP A 69 21.06 27.26 -0.15
C ASP A 69 21.36 28.76 0.00
N ALA A 70 22.63 29.10 0.16
CA ALA A 70 23.05 30.50 0.32
C ALA A 70 22.78 31.36 -0.93
N SER A 71 22.64 30.73 -2.10
CA SER A 71 22.30 31.44 -3.34
C SER A 71 20.83 31.86 -3.40
N GLY A 72 19.95 31.16 -2.72
CA GLY A 72 18.51 31.35 -2.71
C GLY A 72 17.79 31.03 -4.03
N LYS A 73 18.51 30.46 -5.01
CA LYS A 73 18.03 30.24 -6.38
C LYS A 73 17.49 28.84 -6.64
N LEU A 74 17.72 27.91 -5.73
CA LEU A 74 17.33 26.51 -5.88
C LEU A 74 15.93 26.25 -5.37
N THR A 75 15.31 25.26 -5.98
CA THR A 75 14.07 24.65 -5.52
C THR A 75 14.32 23.18 -5.22
N PHE A 76 13.88 22.73 -4.05
CA PHE A 76 13.96 21.33 -3.65
C PHE A 76 12.58 20.72 -3.52
N VAL A 77 12.43 19.51 -4.06
CA VAL A 77 11.19 18.74 -4.05
C VAL A 77 11.46 17.38 -3.40
N GLY A 78 10.60 16.98 -2.49
CA GLY A 78 10.64 15.64 -1.90
C GLY A 78 10.48 14.58 -2.98
N LYS A 79 11.27 13.52 -2.90
CA LYS A 79 11.15 12.38 -3.79
C LYS A 79 10.56 11.22 -3.01
N GLU A 80 9.43 10.73 -3.50
CA GLU A 80 8.79 9.52 -3.00
C GLU A 80 9.77 8.35 -3.00
N PHE A 81 9.70 7.52 -1.97
CA PHE A 81 10.51 6.31 -1.87
C PHE A 81 9.72 5.18 -1.22
N ASN A 82 10.06 3.95 -1.61
CA ASN A 82 9.46 2.76 -1.03
C ASN A 82 10.13 2.40 0.31
N ALA A 83 9.31 2.32 1.34
CA ALA A 83 9.77 2.00 2.69
C ALA A 83 9.51 0.53 3.03
N GLY A 84 10.44 -0.34 2.64
CA GLY A 84 10.41 -1.76 2.97
C GLY A 84 9.40 -2.59 2.19
N GLY A 85 9.00 -2.14 0.99
CA GLY A 85 8.14 -2.87 0.07
C GLY A 85 6.64 -2.76 0.34
N LEU A 86 6.24 -2.34 1.53
CA LEU A 86 4.82 -2.28 1.93
C LEU A 86 4.22 -0.88 1.82
N TRP A 87 5.07 0.14 1.90
CA TRP A 87 4.65 1.53 2.00
C TRP A 87 5.44 2.40 1.05
N ASP A 88 4.75 3.35 0.43
CA ASP A 88 5.35 4.48 -0.23
C ASP A 88 5.31 5.69 0.70
N VAL A 89 6.40 6.43 0.76
CA VAL A 89 6.56 7.59 1.63
C VAL A 89 6.84 8.80 0.79
N ASP A 90 6.02 9.84 0.95
CA ASP A 90 6.13 11.10 0.25
C ASP A 90 6.57 12.20 1.24
N PRO A 91 7.83 12.67 1.15
CA PRO A 91 8.33 13.76 1.97
C PRO A 91 7.96 15.12 1.37
N THR A 92 7.44 16.01 2.19
CA THR A 92 7.16 17.40 1.81
C THR A 92 8.27 18.31 2.32
N LEU A 93 8.84 19.10 1.42
CA LEU A 93 9.86 20.10 1.74
C LEU A 93 9.27 21.49 1.62
N SER A 94 9.66 22.37 2.54
CA SER A 94 9.28 23.77 2.51
C SER A 94 10.48 24.68 2.74
N LYS A 95 10.47 25.81 2.05
CA LYS A 95 11.47 26.85 2.24
C LYS A 95 11.24 27.56 3.55
N GLY A 96 12.28 27.99 4.22
CA GLY A 96 12.21 28.55 5.57
C GLY A 96 11.38 29.82 5.67
N ASP A 97 11.31 30.63 4.62
CA ASP A 97 10.45 31.83 4.58
C ASP A 97 8.96 31.51 4.79
N ALA A 98 8.49 30.40 4.21
CA ALA A 98 7.13 29.89 4.41
C ALA A 98 6.87 29.48 5.89
N LEU A 99 7.92 29.23 6.65
CA LEU A 99 7.87 28.80 8.05
C LEU A 99 8.21 29.93 9.03
N GLY A 100 8.46 31.15 8.53
CA GLY A 100 8.95 32.28 9.34
C GLY A 100 10.42 32.13 9.76
N LEU A 101 11.20 31.36 9.01
CA LEU A 101 12.62 31.08 9.23
C LEU A 101 13.49 31.66 8.10
N SER A 102 14.77 31.32 8.06
CA SER A 102 15.70 31.75 7.02
C SER A 102 15.24 31.32 5.62
N ALA A 103 15.12 32.27 4.69
CA ALA A 103 14.73 32.01 3.30
C ALA A 103 15.76 31.16 2.51
N ASN A 104 16.96 30.97 3.07
CA ASN A 104 18.01 30.15 2.46
C ASN A 104 17.94 28.69 2.88
N ASP A 105 17.09 28.36 3.82
CA ASP A 105 17.01 27.04 4.43
C ASP A 105 15.81 26.26 3.91
N TRP A 106 16.02 24.97 3.70
CA TRP A 106 14.98 24.02 3.30
C TRP A 106 14.76 22.98 4.38
N TYR A 107 13.51 22.84 4.79
CA TYR A 107 13.09 21.98 5.88
C TYR A 107 12.21 20.85 5.36
N LEU A 108 12.41 19.67 5.91
CA LEU A 108 11.38 18.62 5.88
C LEU A 108 10.23 19.07 6.78
N THR A 109 9.03 19.17 6.21
CA THR A 109 7.85 19.67 6.94
C THR A 109 6.77 18.63 7.13
N ASN A 110 6.71 17.61 6.29
CA ASN A 110 5.74 16.53 6.45
C ASN A 110 6.25 15.24 5.80
N MET A 111 5.79 14.11 6.33
CA MET A 111 5.95 12.79 5.72
C MET A 111 4.62 12.06 5.71
N VAL A 112 4.12 11.77 4.51
CA VAL A 112 2.89 11.00 4.29
C VAL A 112 3.26 9.58 3.89
N LYS A 113 2.65 8.60 4.55
CA LYS A 113 2.85 7.19 4.29
C LYS A 113 1.57 6.60 3.70
N THR A 114 1.67 6.03 2.52
CA THR A 114 0.57 5.37 1.82
C THR A 114 0.89 3.91 1.59
N VAL A 115 -0.15 3.08 1.49
CA VAL A 115 0.04 1.66 1.14
C VAL A 115 0.53 1.59 -0.30
N ASN A 116 1.61 0.85 -0.51
CA ASN A 116 2.13 0.62 -1.84
C ASN A 116 1.11 -0.14 -2.71
N ASN A 117 1.07 0.17 -4.00
CA ASN A 117 0.14 -0.46 -4.94
C ASN A 117 0.24 -1.99 -4.97
N ASP A 118 1.46 -2.53 -4.95
CA ASP A 118 1.67 -3.97 -4.97
C ASP A 118 1.12 -4.63 -3.70
N THR A 119 1.23 -3.95 -2.56
CA THR A 119 0.67 -4.42 -1.29
C THR A 119 -0.86 -4.37 -1.30
N SER A 120 -1.46 -3.32 -1.83
CA SER A 120 -2.92 -3.24 -1.95
C SER A 120 -3.46 -4.34 -2.86
N MET A 121 -2.80 -4.62 -3.98
CA MET A 121 -3.16 -5.73 -4.88
C MET A 121 -3.11 -7.10 -4.20
N LEU A 122 -2.12 -7.34 -3.34
CA LEU A 122 -2.04 -8.59 -2.57
C LEU A 122 -3.17 -8.73 -1.55
N LEU A 123 -3.53 -7.65 -0.86
CA LEU A 123 -4.65 -7.65 0.08
C LEU A 123 -5.97 -7.90 -0.65
N ASP A 124 -6.18 -7.25 -1.77
CA ASP A 124 -7.36 -7.41 -2.60
C ASP A 124 -7.47 -8.84 -3.19
N ALA A 125 -6.36 -9.43 -3.58
CA ALA A 125 -6.32 -10.83 -4.02
C ALA A 125 -6.72 -11.81 -2.89
N ALA A 126 -6.30 -11.54 -1.66
CA ALA A 126 -6.69 -12.32 -0.49
C ALA A 126 -8.19 -12.18 -0.20
N ASP A 127 -8.73 -10.97 -0.25
CA ASP A 127 -10.16 -10.71 -0.07
C ASP A 127 -11.01 -11.38 -1.15
N ASN A 128 -10.57 -11.35 -2.40
CA ASN A 128 -11.22 -12.06 -3.51
C ASN A 128 -11.25 -13.56 -3.28
N SER A 129 -10.15 -14.15 -2.85
CA SER A 129 -10.06 -15.58 -2.56
C SER A 129 -11.00 -15.96 -1.43
N TYR A 130 -11.07 -15.14 -0.39
CA TYR A 130 -12.00 -15.33 0.73
C TYR A 130 -13.47 -15.20 0.28
N ALA A 131 -13.80 -14.22 -0.55
CA ALA A 131 -15.14 -14.03 -1.08
C ALA A 131 -15.60 -15.22 -1.93
N MET A 132 -14.73 -15.77 -2.78
CA MET A 132 -15.02 -16.99 -3.54
C MET A 132 -15.24 -18.19 -2.64
N TRP A 133 -14.37 -18.43 -1.67
CA TRP A 133 -14.53 -19.52 -0.70
C TRP A 133 -15.84 -19.39 0.08
N ARG A 134 -16.20 -18.19 0.54
CA ARG A 134 -17.46 -17.93 1.22
C ARG A 134 -18.66 -18.21 0.34
N ASN A 135 -18.67 -17.78 -0.91
CA ASN A 135 -19.75 -18.02 -1.86
C ASN A 135 -19.95 -19.53 -2.12
N THR A 136 -18.86 -20.29 -2.23
CA THR A 136 -18.92 -21.75 -2.34
C THR A 136 -19.62 -22.38 -1.12
N ASN A 137 -19.23 -22.00 0.07
CA ASN A 137 -19.83 -22.50 1.31
C ASN A 137 -21.30 -22.09 1.46
N ASP A 138 -21.65 -20.86 1.12
CA ASP A 138 -23.03 -20.37 1.19
C ASP A 138 -23.92 -21.10 0.18
N SER A 139 -23.40 -21.45 -0.99
CA SER A 139 -24.10 -22.25 -1.99
C SER A 139 -24.39 -23.69 -1.49
N LEU A 140 -23.40 -24.35 -0.90
CA LEU A 140 -23.58 -25.68 -0.28
C LEU A 140 -24.56 -25.64 0.90
N ARG A 141 -24.45 -24.62 1.75
CA ARG A 141 -25.36 -24.41 2.89
C ARG A 141 -26.80 -24.19 2.41
N SER A 142 -27.01 -23.44 1.32
CA SER A 142 -28.32 -23.26 0.70
C SER A 142 -28.88 -24.59 0.18
N ARG A 143 -28.04 -25.45 -0.43
CA ARG A 143 -28.44 -26.79 -0.87
C ARG A 143 -28.89 -27.66 0.30
N LEU A 144 -28.07 -27.72 1.36
CA LEU A 144 -28.40 -28.49 2.57
C LEU A 144 -29.70 -28.00 3.24
N GLY A 145 -29.93 -26.68 3.25
CA GLY A 145 -31.18 -26.09 3.77
C GLY A 145 -32.39 -26.46 2.91
N ALA A 146 -32.26 -26.50 1.58
CA ALA A 146 -33.31 -26.92 0.69
C ALA A 146 -33.68 -28.41 0.84
N LEU A 147 -32.68 -29.27 1.03
CA LEU A 147 -32.85 -30.69 1.34
C LEU A 147 -33.54 -30.88 2.70
N ALA A 148 -33.08 -30.20 3.73
CA ALA A 148 -33.65 -30.30 5.09
C ALA A 148 -35.11 -29.82 5.15
N SER A 149 -35.49 -28.86 4.30
CA SER A 149 -36.86 -28.35 4.19
C SER A 149 -37.76 -29.15 3.25
N GLY A 150 -37.25 -30.21 2.61
CA GLY A 150 -38.00 -31.02 1.64
C GLY A 150 -38.34 -30.32 0.33
N ARG A 151 -37.69 -29.18 0.05
CA ARG A 151 -37.87 -28.42 -1.20
C ARG A 151 -37.17 -29.08 -2.39
N GLU A 152 -36.15 -29.87 -2.13
CA GLU A 152 -35.41 -30.62 -3.12
C GLU A 152 -35.28 -32.08 -2.68
N GLN A 153 -35.14 -33.01 -3.63
CA GLN A 153 -34.93 -34.42 -3.34
C GLN A 153 -33.44 -34.75 -3.26
N ALA A 154 -33.09 -35.54 -2.27
CA ALA A 154 -31.73 -35.98 -2.01
C ALA A 154 -31.52 -37.40 -2.63
N ASP A 155 -31.68 -37.53 -3.91
CA ASP A 155 -31.41 -38.80 -4.59
C ASP A 155 -30.95 -38.59 -6.03
N GLY A 156 -29.65 -38.72 -6.25
CA GLY A 156 -29.05 -38.58 -7.56
C GLY A 156 -27.96 -37.51 -7.71
N VAL A 157 -27.69 -37.18 -8.95
CA VAL A 157 -26.70 -36.18 -9.34
C VAL A 157 -27.37 -34.83 -9.52
N TRP A 158 -26.71 -33.79 -9.07
CA TRP A 158 -27.17 -32.43 -9.28
C TRP A 158 -26.03 -31.55 -9.80
N ALA A 159 -26.37 -30.50 -10.52
CA ALA A 159 -25.46 -29.46 -10.95
C ALA A 159 -26.03 -28.09 -10.62
N ARG A 160 -25.16 -27.16 -10.28
CA ARG A 160 -25.52 -25.77 -10.01
C ARG A 160 -24.49 -24.84 -10.66
N THR A 161 -24.98 -23.76 -11.21
CA THR A 161 -24.14 -22.65 -11.68
C THR A 161 -24.56 -21.39 -10.97
N GLN A 162 -23.58 -20.58 -10.61
CA GLN A 162 -23.80 -19.27 -10.00
C GLN A 162 -22.84 -18.28 -10.64
N ALA A 163 -23.36 -17.12 -11.04
CA ALA A 163 -22.56 -16.01 -11.52
C ALA A 163 -22.85 -14.79 -10.65
N GLY A 164 -21.83 -14.02 -10.37
CA GLY A 164 -21.97 -12.84 -9.52
C GLY A 164 -20.88 -11.80 -9.76
N ARG A 165 -21.04 -10.70 -9.04
CA ARG A 165 -20.03 -9.65 -8.95
C ARG A 165 -19.63 -9.50 -7.50
N PHE A 166 -18.38 -9.17 -7.27
CA PHE A 166 -17.88 -8.72 -5.98
C PHE A 166 -17.23 -7.35 -6.17
N SER A 167 -17.37 -6.51 -5.18
CA SER A 167 -16.72 -5.20 -5.12
C SER A 167 -16.23 -4.94 -3.71
N GLY A 168 -15.09 -4.30 -3.60
CA GLY A 168 -14.46 -3.89 -2.36
C GLY A 168 -13.85 -2.51 -2.49
N SER A 169 -13.01 -2.15 -1.55
CA SER A 169 -12.32 -0.87 -1.56
C SER A 169 -11.21 -0.91 -2.62
N GLY A 170 -11.51 -0.40 -3.82
CA GLY A 170 -10.53 -0.27 -4.90
C GLY A 170 -10.50 -1.42 -5.91
N TYR A 171 -11.40 -2.40 -5.81
CA TYR A 171 -11.49 -3.45 -6.82
C TYR A 171 -12.93 -3.81 -7.17
N GLU A 172 -13.12 -4.23 -8.41
CA GLU A 172 -14.36 -4.82 -8.91
C GLU A 172 -14.07 -6.13 -9.66
N GLY A 173 -14.91 -7.12 -9.46
CA GLY A 173 -14.72 -8.40 -10.14
C GLY A 173 -16.02 -9.13 -10.44
N ARG A 174 -15.89 -10.13 -11.27
CA ARG A 174 -16.96 -11.08 -11.62
C ARG A 174 -16.46 -12.48 -11.33
N TYR A 175 -17.38 -13.35 -10.94
CA TYR A 175 -17.07 -14.76 -10.75
C TYR A 175 -18.15 -15.63 -11.37
N ASN A 176 -17.75 -16.82 -11.77
CA ASN A 176 -18.63 -17.94 -12.09
C ASN A 176 -18.24 -19.10 -11.19
N LEU A 177 -19.23 -19.74 -10.61
CA LEU A 177 -19.09 -20.93 -9.78
C LEU A 177 -19.89 -22.07 -10.40
N TYR A 178 -19.26 -23.20 -10.57
CA TYR A 178 -19.85 -24.42 -11.10
C TYR A 178 -19.72 -25.50 -10.04
N GLN A 179 -20.83 -26.12 -9.68
CA GLN A 179 -20.88 -27.18 -8.69
C GLN A 179 -21.52 -28.42 -9.29
N LEU A 180 -20.91 -29.56 -9.04
CA LEU A 180 -21.44 -30.85 -9.38
C LEU A 180 -21.43 -31.74 -8.15
N GLY A 181 -22.57 -32.31 -7.81
CA GLY A 181 -22.69 -33.15 -6.62
C GLY A 181 -23.53 -34.38 -6.83
N PHE A 182 -23.37 -35.31 -5.93
CA PHE A 182 -24.17 -36.52 -5.81
C PHE A 182 -24.65 -36.67 -4.35
N GLU A 183 -25.90 -37.04 -4.20
CA GLU A 183 -26.52 -37.27 -2.89
C GLU A 183 -27.39 -38.51 -2.92
N LYS A 184 -27.48 -39.19 -1.77
CA LYS A 184 -28.36 -40.34 -1.57
C LYS A 184 -29.02 -40.30 -0.22
N GLN A 185 -30.32 -40.43 -0.22
CA GLN A 185 -31.12 -40.56 1.03
C GLN A 185 -31.32 -42.04 1.38
N PHE A 186 -31.13 -42.34 2.64
CA PHE A 186 -31.37 -43.68 3.21
C PHE A 186 -32.71 -43.75 3.96
N LYS A 187 -33.23 -44.94 4.14
CA LYS A 187 -34.54 -45.19 4.78
C LYS A 187 -34.70 -44.58 6.17
N GLY A 188 -33.61 -44.23 6.84
CA GLY A 188 -33.62 -43.54 8.15
C GLY A 188 -33.62 -42.01 8.09
N GLY A 189 -33.76 -41.42 6.90
CA GLY A 189 -33.73 -39.94 6.72
C GLY A 189 -32.33 -39.34 6.62
N SER A 190 -31.29 -40.14 6.81
CA SER A 190 -29.89 -39.66 6.64
C SER A 190 -29.57 -39.45 5.18
N ILE A 191 -28.86 -38.38 4.87
CA ILE A 191 -28.40 -38.01 3.53
C ILE A 191 -26.88 -38.05 3.52
N TYR A 192 -26.31 -38.73 2.51
CA TYR A 192 -24.87 -38.74 2.26
C TYR A 192 -24.62 -38.30 0.82
N GLY A 193 -23.58 -37.51 0.65
CA GLY A 193 -23.21 -37.05 -0.67
C GLY A 193 -21.83 -36.41 -0.68
N GLY A 194 -21.43 -35.98 -1.87
CA GLY A 194 -20.22 -35.24 -2.12
C GLY A 194 -20.44 -34.25 -3.24
N ALA A 195 -19.69 -33.18 -3.24
CA ALA A 195 -19.70 -32.21 -4.33
C ALA A 195 -18.27 -31.76 -4.66
N ILE A 196 -18.09 -31.40 -5.90
CA ILE A 196 -16.88 -30.74 -6.39
C ILE A 196 -17.28 -29.35 -6.92
N ASP A 197 -16.42 -28.40 -6.70
CA ASP A 197 -16.62 -27.01 -7.11
C ASP A 197 -15.49 -26.58 -8.02
N TYR A 198 -15.84 -25.81 -9.04
CA TYR A 198 -14.90 -25.06 -9.85
C TYR A 198 -15.37 -23.61 -9.93
N GLY A 199 -14.49 -22.70 -9.59
CA GLY A 199 -14.74 -21.27 -9.69
C GLY A 199 -13.69 -20.58 -10.54
N ASP A 200 -14.12 -19.70 -11.41
CA ASP A 200 -13.28 -18.76 -12.12
C ASP A 200 -13.75 -17.33 -11.87
N GLY A 201 -12.80 -16.42 -11.87
CA GLY A 201 -13.10 -15.02 -11.66
C GLY A 201 -12.08 -14.12 -12.34
N SER A 202 -12.52 -12.91 -12.65
CA SER A 202 -11.66 -11.84 -13.16
C SER A 202 -12.01 -10.56 -12.46
N GLY A 203 -11.00 -9.76 -12.14
CA GLY A 203 -11.16 -8.45 -11.51
C GLY A 203 -10.23 -7.42 -12.11
N SER A 204 -10.55 -6.15 -11.87
CA SER A 204 -9.72 -4.99 -12.17
C SER A 204 -9.58 -4.14 -10.92
N TYR A 205 -8.40 -3.55 -10.79
CA TYR A 205 -8.01 -2.65 -9.72
C TYR A 205 -7.95 -1.22 -10.24
#